data_46147ca4679a28b4302db074a4024c8c
#
_entry.id   46147ca4679a28b4302db074a4024c8c
#
_cell.length_a   1.000
_cell.length_b   1.000
_cell.length_c   1.000
_cell.angle_alpha   90.00
_cell.angle_beta   90.00
_cell.angle_gamma   90.00
#
_symmetry.space_group_name_H-M   'P 1'
#
loop_
_entity.id
_entity.type
_entity.pdbx_description
1 polymer ?
#
loop_
_entity_poly.entity_id
_entity_poly.type
_entity_poly.pdbx_seq_one_letter_code
_entity_poly.pdbx_strand_id
1 'polypeptide(L)'
;MTLAAAVDYPFAAPFADPQGSPIRELFKHVGKPGMISFAGGYPSAELFDREGIAAAFADAARDDPVACLQYGDTAGQPGLRAALADWMTRARGVACDASQVLVTT
;
A
#
# COMPACT_ATOMS: atom_id res chain seq x y z
N MET A 1 29.96 21.41 -8.14
CA MET A 1 28.51 21.35 -8.47
C MET A 1 27.83 22.33 -7.54
N THR A 2 27.50 23.54 -8.03
CA THR A 2 26.87 24.59 -7.19
C THR A 2 25.43 24.22 -6.98
N LEU A 3 25.01 24.01 -5.73
CA LEU A 3 23.61 23.84 -5.40
C LEU A 3 22.84 25.09 -5.83
N ALA A 4 21.77 24.93 -6.59
CA ALA A 4 20.89 26.06 -6.92
C ALA A 4 20.37 26.69 -5.62
N ALA A 5 20.30 28.02 -5.60
CA ALA A 5 19.75 28.76 -4.47
C ALA A 5 18.34 28.21 -4.17
N ALA A 6 18.02 28.01 -2.88
CA ALA A 6 16.70 27.61 -2.46
C ALA A 6 15.67 28.61 -2.98
N VAL A 7 14.67 28.14 -3.71
CA VAL A 7 13.57 28.99 -4.19
C VAL A 7 12.60 29.16 -3.02
N ASP A 8 12.38 30.42 -2.62
CA ASP A 8 11.38 30.73 -1.61
C ASP A 8 10.00 30.74 -2.26
N TYR A 9 9.20 29.72 -1.92
CA TYR A 9 7.82 29.62 -2.39
C TYR A 9 6.86 30.21 -1.36
N PRO A 10 5.97 31.14 -1.73
CA PRO A 10 4.98 31.70 -0.84
C PRO A 10 3.87 30.67 -0.56
N PHE A 11 4.09 29.80 0.40
CA PHE A 11 3.07 28.86 0.86
C PHE A 11 1.96 29.59 1.61
N ALA A 12 0.71 29.11 1.48
CA ALA A 12 -0.37 29.57 2.35
C ALA A 12 -0.02 29.30 3.83
N ALA A 13 -0.45 30.18 4.73
CA ALA A 13 -0.06 30.16 6.15
C ALA A 13 -0.13 28.78 6.84
N PRO A 14 -1.13 27.91 6.57
CA PRO A 14 -1.17 26.57 7.16
C PRO A 14 -0.02 25.64 6.72
N PHE A 15 0.65 25.96 5.60
CA PHE A 15 1.73 25.16 5.02
C PHE A 15 3.10 25.81 5.14
N ALA A 16 3.17 27.03 5.71
CA ALA A 16 4.45 27.74 5.88
C ALA A 16 5.33 27.09 6.96
N ASP A 17 4.70 26.50 7.99
CA ASP A 17 5.38 25.74 9.05
C ASP A 17 4.57 24.48 9.37
N PRO A 18 4.66 23.44 8.51
CA PRO A 18 3.89 22.21 8.69
C PRO A 18 4.39 21.44 9.91
N GLN A 19 3.56 21.40 10.93
CA GLN A 19 3.82 20.57 12.10
C GLN A 19 3.71 19.09 11.71
N GLY A 20 4.75 18.32 11.98
CA GLY A 20 4.76 16.89 11.74
C GLY A 20 3.66 16.16 12.52
N SER A 21 3.19 15.03 11.99
CA SER A 21 2.23 14.18 12.72
C SER A 21 2.88 13.63 13.99
N PRO A 22 2.30 13.83 15.20
CA PRO A 22 2.80 13.22 16.44
C PRO A 22 2.95 11.70 16.36
N ILE A 23 2.07 11.03 15.60
CA ILE A 23 2.14 9.57 15.37
C ILE A 23 3.40 9.22 14.57
N ARG A 24 3.76 10.02 13.56
CA ARG A 24 4.98 9.78 12.76
C ARG A 24 6.25 9.91 13.60
N GLU A 25 6.26 10.78 14.60
CA GLU A 25 7.39 10.89 15.51
C GLU A 25 7.60 9.61 16.33
N LEU A 26 6.51 8.92 16.72
CA LEU A 26 6.58 7.64 17.41
C LEU A 26 7.24 6.55 16.52
N PHE A 27 7.04 6.60 15.22
CA PHE A 27 7.63 5.61 14.30
C PHE A 27 9.17 5.67 14.24
N LYS A 28 9.79 6.79 14.57
CA LYS A 28 11.25 6.91 14.67
C LYS A 28 11.85 6.01 15.77
N HIS A 29 11.01 5.53 16.66
CA HIS A 29 11.43 4.66 17.76
C HIS A 29 11.15 3.19 17.50
N VAL A 30 10.36 2.86 16.47
CA VAL A 30 10.08 1.47 16.10
C VAL A 30 11.37 0.80 15.62
N GLY A 31 11.64 -0.39 16.13
CA GLY A 31 12.84 -1.17 15.77
C GLY A 31 14.09 -0.85 16.58
N LYS A 32 14.04 0.02 17.60
CA LYS A 32 15.16 0.18 18.53
C LYS A 32 15.34 -1.08 19.35
N PRO A 33 16.59 -1.56 19.59
CA PRO A 33 16.83 -2.75 20.40
C PRO A 33 16.19 -2.63 21.79
N GLY A 34 15.51 -3.68 22.23
CA GLY A 34 14.86 -3.75 23.54
C GLY A 34 13.53 -2.99 23.65
N MET A 35 13.04 -2.39 22.56
CA MET A 35 11.74 -1.70 22.55
C MET A 35 10.64 -2.62 22.06
N ILE A 36 9.56 -2.72 22.85
CA ILE A 36 8.30 -3.35 22.41
C ILE A 36 7.37 -2.20 22.03
N SER A 37 7.01 -2.13 20.73
CA SER A 37 6.18 -1.06 20.20
C SER A 37 4.76 -1.54 19.92
N PHE A 38 3.78 -0.83 20.47
CA PHE A 38 2.36 -0.98 20.16
C PHE A 38 1.85 0.14 19.25
N ALA A 39 2.76 0.98 18.74
CA ALA A 39 2.42 2.06 17.81
C ALA A 39 2.27 1.54 16.38
N GLY A 40 1.23 1.99 15.68
CA GLY A 40 1.06 1.77 14.24
C GLY A 40 0.51 0.42 13.80
N GLY A 41 0.34 -0.55 14.69
CA GLY A 41 -0.27 -1.85 14.34
C GLY A 41 0.45 -2.63 13.25
N TYR A 42 1.79 -2.57 13.20
CA TYR A 42 2.57 -3.30 12.20
C TYR A 42 2.42 -4.81 12.40
N PRO A 43 2.11 -5.57 11.32
CA PRO A 43 2.15 -7.02 11.37
C PRO A 43 3.56 -7.52 11.68
N SER A 44 3.66 -8.69 12.34
CA SER A 44 4.96 -9.33 12.57
C SER A 44 5.60 -9.72 11.24
N ALA A 45 6.83 -9.27 11.02
CA ALA A 45 7.59 -9.59 9.80
C ALA A 45 7.89 -11.09 9.65
N GLU A 46 7.90 -11.83 10.75
CA GLU A 46 8.12 -13.28 10.77
C GLU A 46 6.92 -14.06 10.22
N LEU A 47 5.74 -13.43 10.21
CA LEU A 47 4.50 -14.04 9.70
C LEU A 47 4.23 -13.69 8.23
N PHE A 48 5.11 -12.94 7.57
CA PHE A 48 4.95 -12.63 6.15
C PHE A 48 5.19 -13.89 5.31
N ASP A 49 4.22 -14.24 4.48
CA ASP A 49 4.34 -15.29 3.47
C ASP A 49 5.20 -14.80 2.30
N ARG A 50 6.51 -14.71 2.54
CA ARG A 50 7.45 -14.20 1.55
C ARG A 50 7.60 -15.12 0.35
N GLU A 51 7.54 -16.43 0.57
CA GLU A 51 7.68 -17.43 -0.49
C GLU A 51 6.42 -17.45 -1.37
N GLY A 52 5.23 -17.47 -0.78
CA GLY A 52 3.97 -17.42 -1.51
C GLY A 52 3.81 -16.12 -2.32
N ILE A 53 4.18 -14.97 -1.75
CA ILE A 53 4.16 -13.69 -2.47
C ILE A 53 5.15 -13.70 -3.63
N ALA A 54 6.38 -14.17 -3.44
CA ALA A 54 7.38 -14.25 -4.51
C ALA A 54 6.92 -15.17 -5.64
N ALA A 55 6.33 -16.34 -5.32
CA ALA A 55 5.76 -17.25 -6.29
C ALA A 55 4.61 -16.60 -7.07
N ALA A 56 3.68 -15.94 -6.38
CA ALA A 56 2.55 -15.25 -7.02
C ALA A 56 2.99 -14.16 -8.00
N PHE A 57 4.04 -13.37 -7.66
CA PHE A 57 4.62 -12.40 -8.58
C PHE A 57 5.24 -13.07 -9.81
N ALA A 58 5.98 -14.16 -9.62
CA ALA A 58 6.61 -14.88 -10.72
C ALA A 58 5.56 -15.51 -11.66
N ASP A 59 4.50 -16.09 -11.09
CA ASP A 59 3.39 -16.68 -11.85
C ASP A 59 2.64 -15.61 -12.63
N ALA A 60 2.27 -14.51 -12.03
CA ALA A 60 1.57 -13.41 -12.68
C ALA A 60 2.39 -12.83 -13.86
N ALA A 61 3.69 -12.59 -13.65
CA ALA A 61 4.57 -12.07 -14.71
C ALA A 61 4.80 -13.07 -15.85
N ARG A 62 4.74 -14.37 -15.58
CA ARG A 62 4.87 -15.42 -16.58
C ARG A 62 3.58 -15.62 -17.37
N ASP A 63 2.45 -15.66 -16.68
CA ASP A 63 1.17 -16.09 -17.25
C ASP A 63 0.45 -14.96 -17.99
N ASP A 64 0.55 -13.72 -17.49
CA ASP A 64 -0.01 -12.54 -18.17
C ASP A 64 0.90 -11.31 -17.99
N PRO A 65 2.05 -11.28 -18.67
CA PRO A 65 2.99 -10.16 -18.57
C PRO A 65 2.41 -8.83 -19.05
N VAL A 66 1.44 -8.86 -19.96
CA VAL A 66 0.80 -7.64 -20.48
C VAL A 66 -0.09 -7.01 -19.39
N ALA A 67 -0.93 -7.80 -18.75
CA ALA A 67 -1.77 -7.31 -17.66
C ALA A 67 -0.95 -6.82 -16.45
N CYS A 68 0.23 -7.43 -16.22
CA CYS A 68 1.11 -7.03 -15.11
C CYS A 68 1.89 -5.73 -15.36
N LEU A 69 2.28 -5.44 -16.62
CA LEU A 69 3.24 -4.38 -16.94
C LEU A 69 2.61 -3.20 -17.69
N GLN A 70 1.37 -3.32 -18.15
CA GLN A 70 0.66 -2.26 -18.87
C GLN A 70 -0.33 -1.53 -17.95
N TYR A 71 -0.80 -0.39 -18.39
CA TYR A 71 -1.92 0.29 -17.75
C TYR A 71 -3.16 -0.61 -17.69
N GLY A 72 -3.79 -0.65 -16.52
CA GLY A 72 -5.04 -1.41 -16.29
C GLY A 72 -6.28 -0.53 -16.29
N ASP A 73 -7.43 -1.16 -16.09
CA ASP A 73 -8.71 -0.47 -15.91
C ASP A 73 -8.68 0.43 -14.66
N THR A 74 -9.35 1.57 -14.75
CA THR A 74 -9.47 2.52 -13.61
C THR A 74 -10.09 1.88 -12.37
N ALA A 75 -10.98 0.91 -12.54
CA ALA A 75 -11.61 0.19 -11.43
C ALA A 75 -10.73 -0.95 -10.87
N GLY A 76 -9.59 -1.20 -11.48
CA GLY A 76 -8.70 -2.31 -11.14
C GLY A 76 -8.86 -3.51 -12.06
N GLN A 77 -7.84 -4.37 -12.05
CA GLN A 77 -7.74 -5.53 -12.91
C GLN A 77 -8.95 -6.47 -12.72
N PRO A 78 -9.67 -6.89 -13.80
CA PRO A 78 -10.92 -7.63 -13.69
C PRO A 78 -10.82 -8.94 -12.90
N GLY A 79 -9.74 -9.71 -13.09
CA GLY A 79 -9.50 -10.95 -12.36
C GLY A 79 -9.34 -10.73 -10.85
N LEU A 80 -8.63 -9.66 -10.45
CA LEU A 80 -8.49 -9.29 -9.03
C LEU A 80 -9.84 -8.88 -8.43
N ARG A 81 -10.64 -8.09 -9.16
CA ARG A 81 -11.97 -7.67 -8.69
C ARG A 81 -12.91 -8.86 -8.51
N ALA A 82 -12.89 -9.83 -9.44
CA ALA A 82 -13.66 -11.05 -9.33
C ALA A 82 -13.23 -11.90 -8.12
N ALA A 83 -11.92 -12.08 -7.92
CA ALA A 83 -11.38 -12.82 -6.78
C ALA A 83 -11.72 -12.15 -5.44
N LEU A 84 -11.68 -10.82 -5.36
CA LEU A 84 -12.06 -10.07 -4.16
C LEU A 84 -13.56 -10.19 -3.86
N ALA A 85 -14.42 -10.10 -4.87
CA ALA A 85 -15.85 -10.26 -4.71
C ALA A 85 -16.22 -11.67 -4.17
N ASP A 86 -15.60 -12.70 -4.75
CA ASP A 86 -15.76 -14.08 -4.29
C ASP A 86 -15.24 -14.28 -2.85
N TRP A 87 -14.06 -13.71 -2.53
CA TRP A 87 -13.51 -13.75 -1.17
C TRP A 87 -14.43 -13.05 -0.16
N MET A 88 -14.96 -11.86 -0.48
CA MET A 88 -15.90 -11.14 0.38
C MET A 88 -17.15 -11.95 0.66
N THR A 89 -17.69 -12.60 -0.37
CA THR A 89 -18.88 -13.45 -0.23
C THR A 89 -18.61 -14.66 0.67
N ARG A 90 -17.50 -15.38 0.43
CA ARG A 90 -17.19 -16.60 1.18
C ARG A 90 -16.64 -16.33 2.59
N ALA A 91 -15.74 -15.38 2.74
CA ALA A 91 -15.00 -15.17 3.99
C ALA A 91 -15.69 -14.18 4.94
N ARG A 92 -16.53 -13.27 4.40
CA ARG A 92 -17.19 -12.22 5.17
C ARG A 92 -18.71 -12.28 5.15
N GLY A 93 -19.29 -13.17 4.35
CA GLY A 93 -20.75 -13.28 4.20
C GLY A 93 -21.39 -12.06 3.51
N VAL A 94 -20.61 -11.25 2.83
CA VAL A 94 -21.08 -10.05 2.11
C VAL A 94 -21.30 -10.44 0.65
N ALA A 95 -22.56 -10.56 0.23
CA ALA A 95 -22.88 -10.80 -1.17
C ALA A 95 -22.39 -9.61 -2.03
N CYS A 96 -21.47 -9.90 -2.93
CA CYS A 96 -20.78 -8.90 -3.72
C CYS A 96 -20.41 -9.48 -5.08
N ASP A 97 -20.54 -8.69 -6.15
CA ASP A 97 -20.04 -9.03 -7.47
C ASP A 97 -18.87 -8.08 -7.90
N ALA A 98 -18.16 -8.46 -8.94
CA ALA A 98 -16.98 -7.74 -9.39
C ALA A 98 -17.26 -6.27 -9.79
N SER A 99 -18.50 -5.92 -10.17
CA SER A 99 -18.86 -4.54 -10.54
C SER A 99 -18.90 -3.61 -9.33
N GLN A 100 -19.07 -4.17 -8.13
CA GLN A 100 -19.13 -3.45 -6.86
C GLN A 100 -17.73 -3.29 -6.21
N VAL A 101 -16.69 -3.83 -6.83
CA VAL A 101 -15.30 -3.76 -6.32
C VAL A 101 -14.52 -2.71 -7.09
N LEU A 102 -13.93 -1.77 -6.36
CA LEU A 102 -12.97 -0.78 -6.88
C LEU A 102 -11.63 -0.99 -6.15
N VAL A 103 -10.57 -1.17 -6.94
CA VAL A 103 -9.19 -1.28 -6.41
C VAL A 103 -8.54 0.09 -6.52
N THR A 104 -8.09 0.63 -5.41
CA THR A 104 -7.40 1.92 -5.32
C THR A 104 -5.97 1.74 -4.81
N THR A 105 -5.09 2.67 -5.14
CA THR A 105 -3.71 2.75 -4.64
C THR A 105 -3.57 3.84 -3.59
#